data_58fa0b67ea280d237cd5d025446cc65d
#
_entry.id   58fa0b67ea280d237cd5d025446cc65d
#
_cell.length_a   1.000
_cell.length_b   1.000
_cell.length_c   1.000
_cell.angle_alpha   90.00
_cell.angle_beta   90.00
_cell.angle_gamma   90.00
#
_symmetry.space_group_name_H-M   'P 1'
#
loop_
_entity.id
_entity.type
_entity.pdbx_description
1 polymer ?
#
loop_
_entity_poly.entity_id
_entity_poly.type
_entity_poly.pdbx_seq_one_letter_code
_entity_poly.pdbx_strand_id
1 'polypeptide(L)'
;MKVLVICDDIWHPGEVIFCWETGGKAPQRTWMVNADGTNLRPIYRETEYDWVTHEAVISEDELVIAVLGHRKIEEERNMDFSKDWGPSGTKEYATGMAVVNMRTREFTMEGQVDGDNFWHVAGSQDGHWVAGDTFARELWLIDRHTKERILLTAGHKTTARDHVHPTFKPDGTAIEIQSAMLSEDGRSLNICVVKLPQHLLDRYKK
;
A
#
# COMPACT_ATOMS: atom_id res chain seq x y z
N MET A 1 -4.83 1.95 22.83
CA MET A 1 -5.33 2.28 21.49
C MET A 1 -4.13 2.78 20.71
N LYS A 2 -3.72 2.11 19.64
CA LYS A 2 -2.68 2.60 18.73
C LYS A 2 -3.38 3.17 17.51
N VAL A 3 -3.14 4.42 17.23
CA VAL A 3 -3.56 5.08 15.99
C VAL A 3 -2.30 5.25 15.19
N LEU A 4 -2.21 4.66 14.01
CA LEU A 4 -1.19 4.99 13.04
C LEU A 4 -1.70 6.21 12.29
N VAL A 5 -1.06 7.33 12.48
CA VAL A 5 -1.38 8.57 11.78
C VAL A 5 -0.48 8.65 10.57
N ILE A 6 -1.08 8.69 9.40
CA ILE A 6 -0.40 9.07 8.17
C ILE A 6 -0.58 10.57 8.08
N CYS A 7 0.51 11.29 8.39
CA CYS A 7 0.47 12.73 8.54
C CYS A 7 0.73 13.47 7.24
N ASP A 8 0.16 14.67 7.22
CA ASP A 8 0.52 15.84 6.42
C ASP A 8 0.92 15.54 4.99
N ASP A 9 -0.10 15.36 4.29
CA ASP A 9 -0.09 15.34 2.87
C ASP A 9 -0.25 16.77 2.34
N ILE A 10 0.59 17.12 1.38
CA ILE A 10 0.50 18.40 0.68
C ILE A 10 -0.85 18.59 -0.03
N TRP A 11 -1.58 17.50 -0.27
CA TRP A 11 -2.85 17.48 -0.98
C TRP A 11 -4.05 17.79 -0.08
N HIS A 12 -3.94 17.55 1.23
CA HIS A 12 -5.03 17.72 2.20
C HIS A 12 -4.63 18.64 3.36
N PRO A 13 -4.30 19.90 3.08
CA PRO A 13 -3.94 20.83 4.15
C PRO A 13 -5.14 20.98 5.11
N GLY A 14 -4.92 20.63 6.37
CA GLY A 14 -5.95 20.69 7.40
C GLY A 14 -6.82 19.45 7.53
N GLU A 15 -6.46 18.34 6.87
CA GLU A 15 -7.06 17.03 7.06
C GLU A 15 -6.01 16.00 7.50
N VAL A 16 -6.44 15.02 8.26
CA VAL A 16 -5.59 13.92 8.76
C VAL A 16 -6.20 12.61 8.33
N ILE A 17 -5.44 11.82 7.58
CA ILE A 17 -5.78 10.45 7.21
C ILE A 17 -5.10 9.51 8.20
N PHE A 18 -5.81 8.51 8.67
CA PHE A 18 -5.25 7.57 9.63
C PHE A 18 -5.90 6.19 9.58
N CYS A 19 -5.12 5.19 9.95
CA CYS A 19 -5.60 3.85 10.20
C CYS A 19 -5.88 3.65 11.68
N TRP A 20 -7.07 3.16 12.01
CA TRP A 20 -7.43 2.79 13.38
C TRP A 20 -6.91 1.39 13.71
N GLU A 21 -5.67 1.33 14.18
CA GLU A 21 -5.01 0.08 14.55
C GLU A 21 -5.53 -0.46 15.90
N THR A 22 -6.53 -1.32 15.85
CA THR A 22 -7.07 -2.04 17.01
C THR A 22 -6.67 -3.50 17.03
N GLY A 23 -5.49 -3.83 16.52
CA GLY A 23 -5.05 -5.22 16.38
C GLY A 23 -5.82 -6.00 15.31
N GLY A 24 -6.33 -5.32 14.29
CA GLY A 24 -7.10 -5.91 13.21
C GLY A 24 -8.56 -6.21 13.55
N LYS A 25 -9.07 -5.70 14.68
CA LYS A 25 -10.44 -5.96 15.15
C LYS A 25 -11.45 -4.86 14.77
N ALA A 26 -10.99 -3.73 14.25
CA ALA A 26 -11.90 -2.66 13.83
C ALA A 26 -12.58 -3.03 12.51
N PRO A 27 -13.91 -2.94 12.43
CA PRO A 27 -14.64 -3.19 11.18
C PRO A 27 -14.48 -2.05 10.16
N GLN A 28 -13.96 -0.92 10.59
CA GLN A 28 -13.61 0.24 9.77
C GLN A 28 -12.26 0.74 10.26
N ARG A 29 -11.25 0.77 9.39
CA ARG A 29 -9.87 1.08 9.75
C ARG A 29 -9.38 2.39 9.17
N THR A 30 -9.75 2.70 7.92
CA THR A 30 -9.28 3.90 7.22
C THR A 30 -10.23 5.08 7.42
N TRP A 31 -9.70 6.13 8.01
CA TRP A 31 -10.47 7.31 8.44
C TRP A 31 -9.81 8.59 7.99
N MET A 32 -10.61 9.61 7.87
CA MET A 32 -10.19 10.99 7.66
C MET A 32 -10.90 11.91 8.65
N VAL A 33 -10.19 12.90 9.16
CA VAL A 33 -10.71 13.89 10.11
C VAL A 33 -10.07 15.25 9.80
N ASN A 34 -10.80 16.33 10.02
CA ASN A 34 -10.21 17.67 9.95
C ASN A 34 -9.19 17.87 11.08
N ALA A 35 -8.19 18.70 10.87
CA ALA A 35 -7.14 18.97 11.87
C ALA A 35 -7.69 19.57 13.19
N ASP A 36 -8.86 20.21 13.14
CA ASP A 36 -9.58 20.72 14.32
C ASP A 36 -10.41 19.64 15.06
N GLY A 37 -10.34 18.40 14.59
CA GLY A 37 -11.07 17.26 15.15
C GLY A 37 -12.51 17.11 14.67
N THR A 38 -12.98 17.98 13.80
CA THR A 38 -14.33 17.89 13.22
C THR A 38 -14.39 16.96 12.01
N ASN A 39 -15.59 16.61 11.58
CA ASN A 39 -15.87 15.87 10.35
C ASN A 39 -15.11 14.51 10.25
N LEU A 40 -15.06 13.77 11.36
CA LEU A 40 -14.56 12.39 11.34
C LEU A 40 -15.43 11.53 10.41
N ARG A 41 -14.79 10.90 9.41
CA ARG A 41 -15.49 10.11 8.41
C ARG A 41 -14.62 8.95 7.92
N PRO A 42 -15.22 7.81 7.52
CA PRO A 42 -14.49 6.76 6.82
C PRO A 42 -14.08 7.26 5.42
N ILE A 43 -12.90 6.84 4.95
CA ILE A 43 -12.43 7.13 3.59
C ILE A 43 -13.33 6.42 2.58
N TYR A 44 -13.60 5.13 2.81
CA TYR A 44 -14.61 4.34 2.13
C TYR A 44 -15.22 3.37 3.13
N ARG A 45 -16.35 2.75 2.77
CA ARG A 45 -16.97 1.76 3.65
C ARG A 45 -16.30 0.41 3.48
N GLU A 46 -15.50 0.04 4.45
CA GLU A 46 -14.94 -1.30 4.56
C GLU A 46 -16.01 -2.32 4.92
N THR A 47 -15.87 -3.54 4.45
CA THR A 47 -16.72 -4.66 4.86
C THR A 47 -16.15 -5.36 6.10
N GLU A 48 -16.94 -6.21 6.73
CA GLU A 48 -16.48 -7.01 7.87
C GLU A 48 -15.38 -8.03 7.53
N TYR A 49 -15.12 -8.23 6.23
CA TYR A 49 -14.11 -9.16 5.72
C TYR A 49 -12.84 -8.45 5.25
N ASP A 50 -12.89 -7.15 5.06
CA ASP A 50 -11.74 -6.40 4.57
C ASP A 50 -10.68 -6.27 5.65
N TRP A 51 -9.45 -6.58 5.29
CA TRP A 51 -8.33 -6.18 6.09
C TRP A 51 -7.39 -5.29 5.27
N VAL A 52 -7.56 -4.01 5.48
CA VAL A 52 -6.80 -2.95 4.83
C VAL A 52 -5.71 -2.47 5.76
N THR A 53 -4.55 -2.21 5.20
CA THR A 53 -3.42 -1.64 5.93
C THR A 53 -2.52 -0.84 4.98
N HIS A 54 -1.62 -0.05 5.54
CA HIS A 54 -0.59 0.68 4.81
C HIS A 54 -1.15 1.49 3.65
N GLU A 55 -1.65 2.64 3.98
CA GLU A 55 -2.18 3.62 3.05
C GLU A 55 -1.13 4.65 2.66
N ALA A 56 -1.19 5.15 1.43
CA ALA A 56 -0.44 6.32 0.99
C ALA A 56 -1.31 7.20 0.09
N VAL A 57 -1.33 8.50 0.37
CA VAL A 57 -2.01 9.47 -0.49
C VAL A 57 -1.18 9.68 -1.76
N ILE A 58 -1.84 9.66 -2.90
CA ILE A 58 -1.18 9.79 -4.21
C ILE A 58 -1.61 11.02 -4.98
N SER A 59 -2.77 11.57 -4.66
CA SER A 59 -3.27 12.83 -5.23
C SER A 59 -4.26 13.49 -4.28
N GLU A 60 -4.80 14.65 -4.67
CA GLU A 60 -5.86 15.35 -3.92
C GLU A 60 -7.08 14.46 -3.62
N ASP A 61 -7.37 13.50 -4.46
CA ASP A 61 -8.58 12.68 -4.35
C ASP A 61 -8.32 11.19 -4.14
N GLU A 62 -7.08 10.72 -4.25
CA GLU A 62 -6.80 9.30 -4.29
C GLU A 62 -5.82 8.83 -3.21
N LEU A 63 -6.17 7.71 -2.63
CA LEU A 63 -5.40 6.98 -1.64
C LEU A 63 -5.14 5.56 -2.17
N VAL A 64 -3.88 5.12 -2.18
CA VAL A 64 -3.56 3.71 -2.42
C VAL A 64 -3.52 2.96 -1.09
N ILE A 65 -4.02 1.74 -1.08
CA ILE A 65 -4.10 0.87 0.10
C ILE A 65 -3.67 -0.56 -0.24
N ALA A 66 -3.12 -1.25 0.75
CA ALA A 66 -2.94 -2.70 0.68
C ALA A 66 -4.16 -3.41 1.25
N VAL A 67 -4.77 -4.26 0.43
CA VAL A 67 -5.86 -5.16 0.85
C VAL A 67 -5.27 -6.54 1.06
N LEU A 68 -5.15 -6.96 2.32
CA LEU A 68 -4.39 -8.15 2.70
C LEU A 68 -5.22 -9.41 2.79
N GLY A 69 -6.51 -9.31 2.98
CA GLY A 69 -7.31 -10.50 3.09
C GLY A 69 -8.75 -10.24 3.53
N HIS A 70 -9.53 -11.28 3.40
CA HIS A 70 -10.95 -11.28 3.68
C HIS A 70 -11.27 -12.34 4.70
N ARG A 71 -11.31 -11.96 5.95
CA ARG A 71 -11.74 -12.79 7.06
C ARG A 71 -12.70 -12.01 7.94
N LYS A 72 -13.44 -12.72 8.75
CA LYS A 72 -14.24 -12.06 9.78
C LYS A 72 -13.32 -11.36 10.77
N ILE A 73 -13.55 -10.09 10.95
CA ILE A 73 -12.77 -9.22 11.85
C ILE A 73 -13.00 -9.60 13.33
N GLU A 74 -14.12 -10.23 13.62
CA GLU A 74 -14.49 -10.72 14.96
C GLU A 74 -13.67 -11.94 15.42
N GLU A 75 -13.05 -12.67 14.50
CA GLU A 75 -12.21 -13.80 14.83
C GLU A 75 -10.90 -13.33 15.44
N GLU A 76 -10.40 -14.05 16.44
CA GLU A 76 -9.08 -13.77 16.99
C GLU A 76 -8.06 -13.82 15.86
N ARG A 77 -7.22 -12.81 15.84
CA ARG A 77 -6.20 -12.68 14.82
C ARG A 77 -5.23 -13.85 14.91
N ASN A 78 -5.34 -14.76 13.97
CA ASN A 78 -4.34 -15.78 13.77
C ASN A 78 -3.19 -15.17 12.95
N MET A 79 -1.98 -15.21 13.49
CA MET A 79 -0.77 -14.75 12.80
C MET A 79 -0.25 -15.77 11.78
N ASP A 80 -0.92 -16.90 11.61
CA ASP A 80 -0.65 -17.85 10.54
C ASP A 80 -1.33 -17.35 9.24
N PHE A 81 -0.67 -16.47 8.57
CA PHE A 81 -1.13 -15.83 7.33
C PHE A 81 -1.44 -16.82 6.20
N SER A 82 -0.92 -18.04 6.26
CA SER A 82 -1.15 -19.06 5.23
C SER A 82 -2.56 -19.59 5.20
N LYS A 83 -3.32 -19.43 6.28
CA LYS A 83 -4.69 -19.94 6.41
C LYS A 83 -5.76 -18.87 6.23
N ASP A 84 -5.42 -17.64 6.56
CA ASP A 84 -6.39 -16.54 6.61
C ASP A 84 -6.51 -15.79 5.28
N TRP A 85 -5.46 -15.82 4.48
CA TRP A 85 -5.36 -14.99 3.28
C TRP A 85 -4.90 -15.83 2.12
N GLY A 86 -5.80 -16.20 1.27
CA GLY A 86 -5.37 -16.78 0.00
C GLY A 86 -4.40 -15.80 -0.69
N PRO A 87 -3.42 -16.31 -1.42
CA PRO A 87 -2.34 -15.50 -2.01
C PRO A 87 -2.83 -14.42 -2.97
N SER A 88 -4.02 -14.52 -3.51
CA SER A 88 -4.58 -13.54 -4.45
C SER A 88 -6.06 -13.23 -4.17
N GLY A 89 -6.58 -13.67 -3.01
CA GLY A 89 -8.00 -13.54 -2.71
C GLY A 89 -8.89 -14.37 -3.63
N THR A 90 -10.16 -14.03 -3.66
CA THR A 90 -11.15 -14.61 -4.56
C THR A 90 -11.63 -13.57 -5.56
N LYS A 91 -12.48 -13.98 -6.50
CA LYS A 91 -13.13 -13.05 -7.43
C LYS A 91 -13.97 -12.00 -6.70
N GLU A 92 -14.66 -12.41 -5.65
CA GLU A 92 -15.54 -11.59 -4.84
C GLU A 92 -14.77 -10.78 -3.79
N TYR A 93 -13.64 -11.33 -3.33
CA TYR A 93 -12.82 -10.78 -2.25
C TYR A 93 -11.36 -10.74 -2.70
N ALA A 94 -11.06 -9.81 -3.56
CA ALA A 94 -9.72 -9.68 -4.12
C ALA A 94 -8.75 -9.04 -3.10
N THR A 95 -7.56 -9.64 -2.96
CA THR A 95 -6.43 -9.04 -2.23
C THR A 95 -5.48 -8.37 -3.21
N GLY A 96 -4.72 -7.38 -2.78
CA GLY A 96 -3.76 -6.71 -3.66
C GLY A 96 -3.55 -5.25 -3.31
N MET A 97 -3.14 -4.45 -4.29
CA MET A 97 -3.15 -2.99 -4.19
C MET A 97 -4.45 -2.44 -4.75
N ALA A 98 -5.08 -1.54 -4.02
CA ALA A 98 -6.26 -0.84 -4.48
C ALA A 98 -6.09 0.68 -4.35
N VAL A 99 -6.79 1.42 -5.18
CA VAL A 99 -6.91 2.87 -5.07
C VAL A 99 -8.34 3.23 -4.70
N VAL A 100 -8.48 4.09 -3.73
CA VAL A 100 -9.76 4.64 -3.29
C VAL A 100 -9.82 6.11 -3.67
N ASN A 101 -10.87 6.50 -4.37
CA ASN A 101 -11.18 7.91 -4.54
C ASN A 101 -11.89 8.42 -3.28
N MET A 102 -11.28 9.35 -2.56
CA MET A 102 -11.76 9.83 -1.26
C MET A 102 -13.01 10.73 -1.36
N ARG A 103 -13.31 11.28 -2.52
CA ARG A 103 -14.54 12.07 -2.76
C ARG A 103 -15.72 11.20 -3.16
N THR A 104 -15.52 10.34 -4.17
CA THR A 104 -16.59 9.47 -4.69
C THR A 104 -16.74 8.20 -3.87
N ARG A 105 -15.68 7.84 -3.11
CA ARG A 105 -15.56 6.58 -2.37
C ARG A 105 -15.51 5.35 -3.26
N GLU A 106 -15.18 5.55 -4.51
CA GLU A 106 -14.97 4.47 -5.47
C GLU A 106 -13.69 3.72 -5.12
N PHE A 107 -13.78 2.42 -5.08
CA PHE A 107 -12.69 1.49 -4.81
C PHE A 107 -12.32 0.78 -6.11
N THR A 108 -11.06 0.84 -6.50
CA THR A 108 -10.54 0.18 -7.71
C THR A 108 -9.37 -0.72 -7.35
N MET A 109 -9.48 -2.02 -7.60
CA MET A 109 -8.35 -2.93 -7.49
C MET A 109 -7.37 -2.68 -8.64
N GLU A 110 -6.14 -2.29 -8.30
CA GLU A 110 -5.10 -2.00 -9.29
C GLU A 110 -4.38 -3.28 -9.73
N GLY A 111 -4.11 -4.19 -8.82
CA GLY A 111 -3.52 -5.47 -9.18
C GLY A 111 -3.15 -6.34 -7.99
N GLN A 112 -2.84 -7.58 -8.31
CA GLN A 112 -2.47 -8.65 -7.39
C GLN A 112 -1.18 -9.30 -7.88
N VAL A 113 -0.45 -9.97 -7.00
CA VAL A 113 0.66 -10.86 -7.35
C VAL A 113 0.29 -12.29 -7.01
N ASP A 114 0.66 -13.22 -7.89
CA ASP A 114 0.31 -14.62 -7.72
C ASP A 114 1.14 -15.23 -6.57
N GLY A 115 0.46 -15.82 -5.62
CA GLY A 115 1.08 -16.53 -4.50
C GLY A 115 1.61 -15.63 -3.36
N ASP A 116 1.36 -14.32 -3.40
CA ASP A 116 1.78 -13.39 -2.35
C ASP A 116 0.82 -12.22 -2.20
N ASN A 117 1.03 -11.37 -1.21
CA ASN A 117 0.25 -10.15 -0.96
C ASN A 117 1.17 -8.94 -0.83
N PHE A 118 0.62 -7.77 -1.13
CA PHE A 118 1.30 -6.50 -0.86
C PHE A 118 1.21 -6.14 0.62
N TRP A 119 2.29 -5.52 1.12
CA TRP A 119 2.36 -5.06 2.49
C TRP A 119 2.38 -3.52 2.56
N HIS A 120 3.43 -2.88 2.06
CA HIS A 120 3.49 -1.42 1.95
C HIS A 120 3.22 -0.99 0.51
N VAL A 121 2.59 0.15 0.36
CA VAL A 121 2.16 0.67 -0.94
C VAL A 121 2.51 2.14 -1.09
N ALA A 122 2.71 2.56 -2.33
CA ALA A 122 2.93 3.94 -2.71
C ALA A 122 2.34 4.20 -4.10
N GLY A 123 2.08 5.46 -4.43
CA GLY A 123 1.63 5.86 -5.75
C GLY A 123 2.45 7.03 -6.31
N SER A 124 2.56 7.11 -7.63
CA SER A 124 3.18 8.22 -8.31
C SER A 124 2.23 9.43 -8.35
N GLN A 125 2.78 10.64 -8.17
CA GLN A 125 1.97 11.87 -8.14
C GLN A 125 1.28 12.18 -9.48
N ASP A 126 1.78 11.64 -10.58
CA ASP A 126 1.16 11.75 -11.90
C ASP A 126 -0.05 10.82 -12.10
N GLY A 127 -0.30 9.94 -11.12
CA GLY A 127 -1.44 9.03 -11.12
C GLY A 127 -1.31 7.83 -12.06
N HIS A 128 -0.15 7.59 -12.67
CA HIS A 128 0.03 6.49 -13.64
C HIS A 128 0.41 5.17 -13.00
N TRP A 129 1.08 5.22 -11.84
CA TRP A 129 1.72 4.06 -11.23
C TRP A 129 1.34 3.89 -9.77
N VAL A 130 1.23 2.64 -9.36
CA VAL A 130 1.29 2.26 -7.94
C VAL A 130 2.39 1.22 -7.76
N ALA A 131 3.06 1.28 -6.62
CA ALA A 131 4.12 0.35 -6.27
C ALA A 131 3.86 -0.25 -4.89
N GLY A 132 4.30 -1.49 -4.69
CA GLY A 132 4.19 -2.14 -3.39
C GLY A 132 5.25 -3.20 -3.19
N ASP A 133 5.58 -3.45 -1.94
CA ASP A 133 6.39 -4.59 -1.56
C ASP A 133 5.52 -5.76 -1.12
N THR A 134 6.00 -6.98 -1.40
CA THR A 134 5.31 -8.21 -1.02
C THR A 134 5.91 -8.82 0.25
N PHE A 135 5.28 -9.85 0.79
CA PHE A 135 5.84 -10.62 1.91
C PHE A 135 7.14 -11.33 1.55
N ALA A 136 7.31 -11.70 0.28
CA ALA A 136 8.59 -12.18 -0.26
C ALA A 136 9.65 -11.07 -0.38
N ARG A 137 9.29 -9.83 -0.05
CA ARG A 137 10.13 -8.62 -0.14
C ARG A 137 10.56 -8.30 -1.57
N GLU A 138 9.67 -8.54 -2.51
CA GLU A 138 9.81 -8.09 -3.88
C GLU A 138 9.16 -6.72 -4.05
N LEU A 139 9.76 -5.86 -4.84
CA LEU A 139 9.18 -4.57 -5.22
C LEU A 139 8.51 -4.71 -6.58
N TRP A 140 7.21 -4.50 -6.60
CA TRP A 140 6.40 -4.51 -7.81
C TRP A 140 5.88 -3.12 -8.16
N LEU A 141 5.80 -2.84 -9.45
CA LEU A 141 5.15 -1.68 -10.03
C LEU A 141 3.92 -2.14 -10.81
N ILE A 142 2.82 -1.45 -10.69
CA ILE A 142 1.60 -1.70 -11.46
C ILE A 142 1.25 -0.46 -12.26
N ASP A 143 1.07 -0.65 -13.56
CA ASP A 143 0.53 0.34 -14.46
C ASP A 143 -0.99 0.44 -14.22
N ARG A 144 -1.48 1.57 -13.76
CA ARG A 144 -2.90 1.75 -13.41
C ARG A 144 -3.82 1.71 -14.64
N HIS A 145 -3.31 2.03 -15.82
CA HIS A 145 -4.11 2.05 -17.05
C HIS A 145 -4.19 0.68 -17.72
N THR A 146 -3.06 -0.02 -17.80
CA THR A 146 -2.98 -1.32 -18.48
C THR A 146 -3.14 -2.51 -17.55
N LYS A 147 -2.99 -2.28 -16.23
CA LYS A 147 -2.91 -3.29 -15.17
C LYS A 147 -1.70 -4.23 -15.32
N GLU A 148 -0.71 -3.82 -16.11
CA GLU A 148 0.55 -4.55 -16.23
C GLU A 148 1.30 -4.54 -14.90
N ARG A 149 1.77 -5.71 -14.49
CA ARG A 149 2.56 -5.92 -13.27
C ARG A 149 4.01 -6.09 -13.64
N ILE A 150 4.88 -5.30 -13.06
CA ILE A 150 6.30 -5.23 -13.39
C ILE A 150 7.09 -5.47 -12.11
N LEU A 151 7.84 -6.57 -12.06
CA LEU A 151 8.79 -6.82 -11.00
C LEU A 151 10.01 -5.90 -11.17
N LEU A 152 10.18 -4.95 -10.26
CA LEU A 152 11.30 -4.01 -10.31
C LEU A 152 12.54 -4.57 -9.63
N THR A 153 12.39 -5.12 -8.43
CA THR A 153 13.52 -5.71 -7.67
C THR A 153 13.06 -6.91 -6.86
N ALA A 154 13.98 -7.87 -6.67
CA ALA A 154 13.81 -9.06 -5.89
C ALA A 154 15.10 -9.43 -5.14
N GLY A 155 15.06 -10.47 -4.30
CA GLY A 155 16.22 -10.94 -3.56
C GLY A 155 16.58 -10.10 -2.33
N HIS A 156 15.68 -9.25 -1.88
CA HIS A 156 15.83 -8.54 -0.61
C HIS A 156 15.83 -9.53 0.56
N LYS A 157 16.67 -9.26 1.57
CA LYS A 157 16.86 -10.20 2.68
C LYS A 157 15.63 -10.28 3.57
N THR A 158 15.03 -11.44 3.69
CA THR A 158 13.90 -11.71 4.60
C THR A 158 14.31 -11.67 6.08
N THR A 159 15.61 -11.73 6.35
CA THR A 159 16.20 -11.55 7.69
C THR A 159 16.34 -10.10 8.12
N ALA A 160 16.10 -9.15 7.21
CA ALA A 160 16.08 -7.73 7.51
C ALA A 160 15.03 -7.41 8.61
N ARG A 161 15.29 -6.33 9.35
CA ARG A 161 14.43 -5.92 10.48
C ARG A 161 13.05 -5.46 10.03
N ASP A 162 12.92 -5.05 8.78
CA ASP A 162 11.69 -4.52 8.23
C ASP A 162 11.58 -4.82 6.73
N HIS A 163 10.45 -4.48 6.14
CA HIS A 163 10.11 -4.63 4.74
C HIS A 163 10.77 -3.55 3.85
N VAL A 164 10.42 -3.55 2.56
CA VAL A 164 11.06 -2.71 1.54
C VAL A 164 10.58 -1.25 1.59
N HIS A 165 9.32 -0.99 1.96
CA HIS A 165 8.72 0.34 2.12
C HIS A 165 8.95 1.27 0.92
N PRO A 166 8.28 1.07 -0.20
CA PRO A 166 8.46 1.92 -1.37
C PRO A 166 7.92 3.34 -1.15
N THR A 167 8.64 4.32 -1.67
CA THR A 167 8.20 5.73 -1.74
C THR A 167 8.63 6.32 -3.06
N PHE A 168 7.69 6.86 -3.84
CA PHE A 168 8.05 7.51 -5.10
C PHE A 168 8.79 8.82 -4.87
N LYS A 169 9.83 9.03 -5.70
CA LYS A 169 10.39 10.36 -5.86
C LYS A 169 9.32 11.31 -6.43
N PRO A 170 9.25 12.58 -6.02
CA PRO A 170 8.19 13.50 -6.47
C PRO A 170 8.05 13.66 -7.99
N ASP A 171 9.15 13.52 -8.74
CA ASP A 171 9.13 13.57 -10.20
C ASP A 171 8.77 12.22 -10.88
N GLY A 172 8.44 11.19 -10.09
CA GLY A 172 8.05 9.87 -10.59
C GLY A 172 9.16 9.05 -11.25
N THR A 173 10.42 9.53 -11.25
CA THR A 173 11.52 8.88 -12.01
C THR A 173 12.18 7.73 -11.26
N ALA A 174 11.94 7.60 -9.96
CA ALA A 174 12.55 6.58 -9.12
C ALA A 174 11.67 6.27 -7.90
N ILE A 175 11.97 5.15 -7.26
CA ILE A 175 11.36 4.72 -6.01
C ILE A 175 12.48 4.56 -4.99
N GLU A 176 12.36 5.24 -3.86
CA GLU A 176 13.19 5.01 -2.67
C GLU A 176 12.66 3.78 -1.95
N ILE A 177 13.58 2.95 -1.48
CA ILE A 177 13.29 1.75 -0.70
C ILE A 177 14.32 1.57 0.41
N GLN A 178 13.98 0.80 1.41
CA GLN A 178 14.96 0.28 2.37
C GLN A 178 15.26 -1.19 2.10
N SER A 179 16.53 -1.59 2.21
CA SER A 179 16.94 -2.97 1.97
C SER A 179 18.18 -3.37 2.74
N ALA A 180 18.21 -4.58 3.24
CA ALA A 180 19.39 -5.20 3.80
C ALA A 180 20.23 -5.98 2.75
N MET A 181 19.90 -5.87 1.46
CA MET A 181 20.59 -6.59 0.39
C MET A 181 22.10 -6.29 0.35
N LEU A 182 22.48 -5.05 0.67
CA LEU A 182 23.86 -4.59 0.65
C LEU A 182 24.56 -4.67 2.03
N SER A 183 23.87 -5.13 3.07
CA SER A 183 24.46 -5.24 4.40
C SER A 183 25.12 -6.60 4.61
N GLU A 184 26.27 -6.61 5.28
CA GLU A 184 27.01 -7.84 5.59
C GLU A 184 26.25 -8.74 6.57
N ASP A 185 25.52 -8.16 7.52
CA ASP A 185 24.73 -8.88 8.51
C ASP A 185 23.39 -9.42 7.99
N GLY A 186 22.98 -9.02 6.77
CA GLY A 186 21.69 -9.35 6.17
C GLY A 186 20.47 -8.81 6.93
N ARG A 187 20.67 -7.84 7.85
CA ARG A 187 19.62 -7.28 8.72
C ARG A 187 19.57 -5.75 8.73
N SER A 188 20.73 -5.12 8.66
CA SER A 188 20.83 -3.66 8.67
C SER A 188 20.31 -3.09 7.37
N LEU A 189 19.36 -2.17 7.48
CA LEU A 189 18.72 -1.55 6.32
C LEU A 189 19.55 -0.39 5.79
N ASN A 190 19.64 -0.30 4.49
CA ASN A 190 20.19 0.81 3.74
C ASN A 190 19.09 1.47 2.92
N ILE A 191 19.17 2.77 2.74
CA ILE A 191 18.32 3.47 1.76
C ILE A 191 18.89 3.21 0.37
N CYS A 192 18.02 2.72 -0.50
CA CYS A 192 18.34 2.42 -1.89
C CYS A 192 17.40 3.18 -2.82
N VAL A 193 17.87 3.50 -4.01
CA VAL A 193 17.06 4.18 -5.04
C VAL A 193 16.97 3.29 -6.27
N VAL A 194 15.75 2.89 -6.59
CA VAL A 194 15.41 2.10 -7.77
C VAL A 194 14.95 3.06 -8.86
N LYS A 195 15.78 3.27 -9.87
CA LYS A 195 15.41 4.10 -11.03
C LYS A 195 14.42 3.35 -11.91
N LEU A 196 13.35 4.02 -12.32
CA LEU A 196 12.43 3.42 -13.27
C LEU A 196 13.09 3.34 -14.66
N PRO A 197 12.89 2.22 -15.39
CA PRO A 197 13.36 2.07 -16.77
C PRO A 197 12.83 3.17 -17.68
N GLN A 198 13.66 3.67 -18.60
CA GLN A 198 13.32 4.79 -19.46
C GLN A 198 12.05 4.55 -20.30
N HIS A 199 11.86 3.32 -20.80
CA HIS A 199 10.67 2.97 -21.59
C HIS A 199 9.35 3.06 -20.78
N LEU A 200 9.39 2.91 -19.45
CA LEU A 200 8.24 3.14 -18.59
C LEU A 200 8.00 4.63 -18.38
N LEU A 201 9.08 5.40 -18.16
CA LEU A 201 9.01 6.86 -18.03
C LEU A 201 8.48 7.55 -19.29
N ASP A 202 8.72 6.96 -20.45
CA ASP A 202 8.28 7.53 -21.73
C ASP A 202 6.86 7.12 -22.12
N ARG A 203 6.27 6.14 -21.42
CA ARG A 203 4.96 5.57 -21.75
C ARG A 203 3.83 6.61 -21.76
N TYR A 204 3.87 7.57 -20.84
CA TYR A 204 2.84 8.59 -20.63
C TYR A 204 3.32 10.01 -20.92
N LYS A 205 4.53 10.17 -21.44
CA LYS A 205 4.98 11.48 -21.95
C LYS A 205 4.20 11.83 -23.20
N LYS A 206 3.55 12.99 -23.15
CA LYS A 206 2.89 13.59 -24.32
C LYS A 206 3.89 14.33 -25.18
#